data_d6a4d889c44dbccd04730d1c22c1d30b
#
_entry.id   d6a4d889c44dbccd04730d1c22c1d30b
#
_cell.length_a   1.000
_cell.length_b   1.000
_cell.length_c   1.000
_cell.angle_alpha   90.00
_cell.angle_beta   90.00
_cell.angle_gamma   90.00
#
_symmetry.space_group_name_H-M   'P 1'
#
loop_
_entity.id
_entity.type
_entity.pdbx_description
1 polymer ?
#
loop_
_entity_poly.entity_id
_entity_poly.type
_entity_poly.pdbx_seq_one_letter_code
_entity_poly.pdbx_strand_id
1 'polypeptide(L)'
;MFDHLNVVATAVFVFFFGLVSTLGFVAARWKAADLGHINEWGLGGRRFGRWVTWFLLGGDLYTAYTVIAIPAVVFAIGAFGFFAVPYTIIVYPFLYLTLPRLWAVSQKHGYITAADFVLGRYDHKGLELAVAATGILATMPYIALQLVGLEKVILALGFSGQGIMAHAPITIAFVILALFTYKSGLRAPAMIAFVKDAMIYIFIIAAIVIIPYELGGFGAIFAAAGKAFDAKVAANPNLAAGLTLKPTQVGPYITLAIGSAMALFMYPHALTGALAASSGRAIRFNTMTLPAYSLVLGFIALLGLMAIAAGVKVDTPQDAVPQLVLWAFPGWFAGFCFAAIALGALVPAAVMSIGAANTFTRNIWKPFIHPEMTPQEESVLAKLASLVVKVGALAVIFFMPTQFALDLQLLGGVWMVQIFPAMILGLYTRWFSGWALLIGWAAGMIVGTSLSWTGKAWAPIHALNWDIPLVGHFDLGLGFAAYNGLTAVLVNFLVAATLSLVLRSQADDETSPEDYEDRALA
;
A
#
# COMPACT_ATOMS: atom_id res chain seq x y z
N MET A 1 -2.96 -28.88 17.37
CA MET A 1 -2.24 -27.91 16.53
C MET A 1 -2.01 -28.44 15.12
N PHE A 2 -1.84 -29.74 14.90
CA PHE A 2 -1.46 -30.31 13.60
C PHE A 2 -2.50 -31.27 13.01
N ASP A 3 -3.67 -31.44 13.66
CA ASP A 3 -4.67 -32.46 13.29
C ASP A 3 -5.37 -32.23 11.92
N HIS A 4 -5.24 -31.02 11.38
CA HIS A 4 -5.80 -30.64 10.08
C HIS A 4 -4.74 -30.12 9.10
N LEU A 5 -3.46 -30.35 9.39
CA LEU A 5 -2.36 -29.82 8.59
C LEU A 5 -2.33 -30.47 7.20
N ASN A 6 -2.38 -29.64 6.15
CA ASN A 6 -2.08 -30.11 4.79
C ASN A 6 -0.57 -30.25 4.64
N VAL A 7 -0.04 -31.43 4.95
CA VAL A 7 1.41 -31.74 5.02
C VAL A 7 2.10 -31.41 3.69
N VAL A 8 1.50 -31.80 2.56
CA VAL A 8 2.07 -31.58 1.22
C VAL A 8 2.14 -30.08 0.91
N ALA A 9 1.03 -29.36 1.11
CA ALA A 9 0.99 -27.92 0.89
C ALA A 9 1.97 -27.19 1.81
N THR A 10 2.04 -27.58 3.07
CA THR A 10 2.97 -27.00 4.05
C THR A 10 4.43 -27.23 3.68
N ALA A 11 4.79 -28.45 3.23
CA ALA A 11 6.16 -28.76 2.82
C ALA A 11 6.60 -27.92 1.62
N VAL A 12 5.73 -27.78 0.61
CA VAL A 12 6.00 -26.96 -0.58
C VAL A 12 6.05 -25.47 -0.21
N PHE A 13 5.13 -25.01 0.64
CA PHE A 13 5.15 -23.64 1.17
C PHE A 13 6.49 -23.33 1.85
N VAL A 14 6.91 -24.17 2.79
CA VAL A 14 8.17 -23.98 3.53
C VAL A 14 9.37 -24.01 2.60
N PHE A 15 9.38 -24.89 1.60
CA PHE A 15 10.45 -24.96 0.60
C PHE A 15 10.59 -23.63 -0.17
N PHE A 16 9.52 -23.14 -0.80
CA PHE A 16 9.59 -21.89 -1.58
C PHE A 16 9.81 -20.67 -0.70
N PHE A 17 9.18 -20.61 0.45
CA PHE A 17 9.39 -19.53 1.41
C PHE A 17 10.85 -19.50 1.91
N GLY A 18 11.42 -20.64 2.24
CA GLY A 18 12.82 -20.77 2.66
C GLY A 18 13.81 -20.43 1.55
N LEU A 19 13.56 -20.92 0.32
CA LEU A 19 14.37 -20.60 -0.87
C LEU A 19 14.44 -19.09 -1.09
N VAL A 20 13.30 -18.42 -1.11
CA VAL A 20 13.21 -16.98 -1.36
C VAL A 20 13.77 -16.17 -0.20
N SER A 21 13.55 -16.62 1.05
CA SER A 21 14.17 -15.99 2.21
C SER A 21 15.71 -16.05 2.14
N THR A 22 16.26 -17.16 1.66
CA THR A 22 17.71 -17.31 1.44
C THR A 22 18.23 -16.31 0.40
N LEU A 23 17.48 -16.06 -0.69
CA LEU A 23 17.80 -15.02 -1.67
C LEU A 23 17.85 -13.64 -1.02
N GLY A 24 16.95 -13.34 -0.06
CA GLY A 24 16.96 -12.11 0.72
C GLY A 24 18.27 -11.89 1.48
N PHE A 25 18.83 -12.93 2.08
CA PHE A 25 20.14 -12.87 2.76
C PHE A 25 21.32 -12.75 1.78
N VAL A 26 21.26 -13.42 0.64
CA VAL A 26 22.29 -13.33 -0.41
C VAL A 26 22.30 -11.95 -1.06
N ALA A 27 21.16 -11.27 -1.13
CA ALA A 27 21.02 -9.94 -1.72
C ALA A 27 21.94 -8.89 -1.09
N ALA A 28 22.38 -9.05 0.16
CA ALA A 28 23.39 -8.19 0.78
C ALA A 28 24.71 -8.14 0.00
N ARG A 29 25.04 -9.20 -0.75
CA ARG A 29 26.26 -9.30 -1.57
C ARG A 29 26.06 -8.78 -2.99
N TRP A 30 24.82 -8.57 -3.41
CA TRP A 30 24.49 -8.10 -4.76
C TRP A 30 24.84 -6.63 -4.93
N LYS A 31 25.70 -6.31 -5.91
CA LYS A 31 26.24 -4.97 -6.12
C LYS A 31 26.81 -4.40 -4.82
N ALA A 32 27.68 -5.19 -4.15
CA ALA A 32 28.25 -4.89 -2.85
C ALA A 32 28.61 -3.41 -2.70
N ALA A 33 28.11 -2.77 -1.65
CA ALA A 33 28.32 -1.40 -1.32
C ALA A 33 28.35 -1.27 0.21
N ASP A 34 28.76 -0.11 0.69
CA ASP A 34 28.82 0.16 2.12
C ASP A 34 27.42 0.40 2.69
N LEU A 35 26.82 -0.66 3.25
CA LEU A 35 25.52 -0.60 3.94
C LEU A 35 25.58 0.21 5.26
N GLY A 36 26.73 0.78 5.59
CA GLY A 36 26.91 1.78 6.65
C GLY A 36 26.32 3.14 6.31
N HIS A 37 25.88 3.36 5.05
CA HIS A 37 25.22 4.59 4.63
C HIS A 37 23.73 4.36 4.36
N ILE A 38 22.87 5.27 4.84
CA ILE A 38 21.41 5.17 4.66
C ILE A 38 21.00 5.12 3.17
N ASN A 39 21.69 5.84 2.28
CA ASN A 39 21.45 5.78 0.84
C ASN A 39 21.68 4.38 0.26
N GLU A 40 22.66 3.63 0.76
CA GLU A 40 22.96 2.28 0.30
C GLU A 40 21.98 1.27 0.89
N TRP A 41 21.68 1.39 2.17
CA TRP A 41 20.74 0.50 2.83
C TRP A 41 19.28 0.79 2.42
N GLY A 42 18.88 2.07 2.45
CA GLY A 42 17.49 2.48 2.26
C GLY A 42 17.07 2.69 0.82
N LEU A 43 18.01 3.02 -0.12
CA LEU A 43 17.72 3.28 -1.53
C LEU A 43 18.52 2.39 -2.50
N GLY A 44 19.24 1.38 -1.99
CA GLY A 44 20.07 0.52 -2.84
C GLY A 44 21.16 1.28 -3.62
N GLY A 45 21.57 2.46 -3.13
CA GLY A 45 22.56 3.35 -3.76
C GLY A 45 22.06 4.01 -5.05
N ARG A 46 20.74 4.07 -5.27
CA ARG A 46 20.09 4.60 -6.50
C ARG A 46 20.61 3.95 -7.78
N ARG A 47 20.83 2.64 -7.74
CA ARG A 47 21.44 1.87 -8.85
C ARG A 47 20.48 0.90 -9.51
N PHE A 48 19.19 1.00 -9.23
CA PHE A 48 18.21 0.09 -9.81
C PHE A 48 17.87 0.52 -11.24
N GLY A 49 18.26 -0.33 -12.19
CA GLY A 49 17.90 -0.17 -13.60
C GLY A 49 16.39 -0.41 -13.83
N ARG A 50 15.92 -0.05 -15.03
CA ARG A 50 14.49 -0.06 -15.39
C ARG A 50 13.73 -1.34 -15.01
N TRP A 51 14.33 -2.52 -15.17
CA TRP A 51 13.69 -3.79 -14.87
C TRP A 51 13.63 -4.08 -13.36
N VAL A 52 14.72 -3.79 -12.62
CA VAL A 52 14.71 -3.93 -11.15
C VAL A 52 13.67 -2.99 -10.53
N THR A 53 13.62 -1.76 -11.02
CA THR A 53 12.61 -0.77 -10.59
C THR A 53 11.20 -1.23 -10.96
N TRP A 54 11.03 -1.84 -12.15
CA TRP A 54 9.74 -2.33 -12.62
C TRP A 54 9.18 -3.46 -11.73
N PHE A 55 10.01 -4.45 -11.38
CA PHE A 55 9.61 -5.51 -10.45
C PHE A 55 9.45 -5.00 -9.02
N LEU A 56 10.26 -4.05 -8.59
CA LEU A 56 10.13 -3.49 -7.24
C LEU A 56 8.83 -2.68 -7.09
N LEU A 57 8.56 -1.75 -8.00
CA LEU A 57 7.35 -0.91 -7.98
C LEU A 57 6.09 -1.70 -8.36
N GLY A 58 6.18 -2.56 -9.36
CA GLY A 58 5.07 -3.44 -9.75
C GLY A 58 4.78 -4.49 -8.70
N GLY A 59 5.82 -5.08 -8.13
CA GLY A 59 5.70 -6.03 -7.03
C GLY A 59 5.12 -5.44 -5.75
N ASP A 60 5.21 -4.13 -5.58
CA ASP A 60 4.54 -3.40 -4.51
C ASP A 60 3.02 -3.25 -4.74
N LEU A 61 2.54 -3.52 -5.94
CA LEU A 61 1.11 -3.63 -6.25
C LEU A 61 0.54 -5.03 -5.92
N TYR A 62 1.37 -6.09 -6.04
CA TYR A 62 0.95 -7.46 -5.73
C TYR A 62 1.26 -7.82 -4.28
N THR A 63 0.37 -7.40 -3.41
CA THR A 63 0.45 -7.54 -1.96
C THR A 63 -0.73 -8.32 -1.41
N ALA A 64 -0.84 -8.49 -0.10
CA ALA A 64 -2.05 -8.99 0.52
C ALA A 64 -3.29 -8.12 0.20
N TYR A 65 -3.09 -6.83 -0.06
CA TYR A 65 -4.15 -5.96 -0.55
C TYR A 65 -4.80 -6.49 -1.83
N THR A 66 -3.98 -6.81 -2.84
CA THR A 66 -4.49 -7.24 -4.15
C THR A 66 -4.97 -8.68 -4.16
N VAL A 67 -4.25 -9.59 -3.49
CA VAL A 67 -4.52 -11.04 -3.62
C VAL A 67 -5.53 -11.54 -2.58
N ILE A 68 -5.61 -10.91 -1.42
CA ILE A 68 -6.55 -11.30 -0.35
C ILE A 68 -7.68 -10.29 -0.21
N ALA A 69 -7.35 -8.99 -0.04
CA ALA A 69 -8.35 -8.02 0.38
C ALA A 69 -9.30 -7.61 -0.76
N ILE A 70 -8.82 -7.42 -1.99
CA ILE A 70 -9.68 -7.09 -3.14
C ILE A 70 -10.65 -8.22 -3.48
N PRO A 71 -10.22 -9.49 -3.67
CA PRO A 71 -11.16 -10.58 -3.87
C PRO A 71 -12.13 -10.78 -2.72
N ALA A 72 -11.75 -10.49 -1.48
CA ALA A 72 -12.66 -10.54 -0.33
C ALA A 72 -13.82 -9.55 -0.46
N VAL A 73 -13.55 -8.32 -0.90
CA VAL A 73 -14.59 -7.32 -1.16
C VAL A 73 -15.47 -7.74 -2.33
N VAL A 74 -14.87 -8.28 -3.42
CA VAL A 74 -15.63 -8.81 -4.56
C VAL A 74 -16.50 -9.99 -4.12
N PHE A 75 -15.99 -10.90 -3.29
CA PHE A 75 -16.78 -12.01 -2.71
C PHE A 75 -17.94 -11.51 -1.85
N ALA A 76 -17.72 -10.46 -1.06
CA ALA A 76 -18.73 -9.92 -0.16
C ALA A 76 -19.83 -9.15 -0.88
N ILE A 77 -19.45 -8.19 -1.75
CA ILE A 77 -20.36 -7.19 -2.34
C ILE A 77 -20.25 -7.02 -3.86
N GLY A 78 -19.39 -7.76 -4.53
CA GLY A 78 -19.33 -7.83 -6.00
C GLY A 78 -18.61 -6.66 -6.66
N ALA A 79 -19.30 -5.99 -7.60
CA ALA A 79 -18.73 -5.00 -8.52
C ALA A 79 -17.95 -3.88 -7.84
N PHE A 80 -18.30 -3.51 -6.62
CA PHE A 80 -17.61 -2.45 -5.89
C PHE A 80 -16.11 -2.74 -5.69
N GLY A 81 -15.71 -3.99 -5.45
CA GLY A 81 -14.31 -4.37 -5.25
C GLY A 81 -13.42 -4.11 -6.47
N PHE A 82 -14.01 -3.99 -7.67
CA PHE A 82 -13.24 -3.68 -8.88
C PHE A 82 -12.74 -2.23 -8.97
N PHE A 83 -13.06 -1.35 -8.00
CA PHE A 83 -12.49 0.02 -7.95
C PHE A 83 -10.96 0.02 -7.97
N ALA A 84 -10.35 -1.07 -7.52
CA ALA A 84 -8.90 -1.25 -7.50
C ALA A 84 -8.27 -1.21 -8.90
N VAL A 85 -9.00 -1.60 -9.94
CA VAL A 85 -8.50 -1.59 -11.33
C VAL A 85 -8.38 -0.17 -11.89
N PRO A 86 -9.45 0.65 -11.94
CA PRO A 86 -9.34 2.00 -12.48
C PRO A 86 -8.35 2.87 -11.69
N TYR A 87 -8.29 2.78 -10.35
CA TYR A 87 -7.35 3.63 -9.62
C TYR A 87 -5.89 3.33 -9.95
N THR A 88 -5.55 2.05 -10.13
CA THR A 88 -4.20 1.64 -10.52
C THR A 88 -3.88 1.89 -11.99
N ILE A 89 -4.85 2.31 -12.80
CA ILE A 89 -4.65 2.74 -14.17
C ILE A 89 -4.50 4.26 -14.24
N ILE A 90 -5.44 5.01 -13.65
CA ILE A 90 -5.46 6.48 -13.70
C ILE A 90 -4.28 7.15 -13.00
N VAL A 91 -3.64 6.45 -12.08
CA VAL A 91 -2.46 6.97 -11.39
C VAL A 91 -1.25 7.14 -12.33
N TYR A 92 -1.06 6.29 -13.33
CA TYR A 92 0.16 6.28 -14.13
C TYR A 92 0.35 7.49 -15.06
N PRO A 93 -0.66 8.02 -15.77
CA PRO A 93 -0.50 9.28 -16.48
C PRO A 93 -0.05 10.43 -15.58
N PHE A 94 -0.59 10.48 -14.36
CA PHE A 94 -0.20 11.45 -13.35
C PHE A 94 1.26 11.24 -12.90
N LEU A 95 1.67 10.00 -12.65
CA LEU A 95 3.03 9.67 -12.26
C LEU A 95 4.05 9.93 -13.37
N TYR A 96 3.66 9.75 -14.62
CA TYR A 96 4.51 10.08 -15.77
C TYR A 96 4.91 11.56 -15.77
N LEU A 97 4.02 12.42 -15.32
CA LEU A 97 4.30 13.85 -15.19
C LEU A 97 5.09 14.19 -13.92
N THR A 98 4.76 13.57 -12.78
CA THR A 98 5.24 14.01 -11.46
C THR A 98 6.55 13.33 -11.01
N LEU A 99 6.64 11.99 -11.14
CA LEU A 99 7.79 11.24 -10.61
C LEU A 99 9.15 11.60 -11.23
N PRO A 100 9.27 11.82 -12.56
CA PRO A 100 10.56 12.22 -13.14
C PRO A 100 11.05 13.56 -12.59
N ARG A 101 10.14 14.51 -12.34
CA ARG A 101 10.46 15.80 -11.73
C ARG A 101 10.93 15.64 -10.29
N LEU A 102 10.20 14.87 -9.49
CA LEU A 102 10.58 14.57 -8.12
C LEU A 102 11.91 13.83 -8.05
N TRP A 103 12.14 12.88 -8.94
CA TRP A 103 13.39 12.14 -9.02
C TRP A 103 14.57 13.08 -9.36
N ALA A 104 14.41 13.98 -10.35
CA ALA A 104 15.45 14.91 -10.78
C ALA A 104 15.90 15.84 -9.63
N VAL A 105 14.94 16.52 -8.98
CA VAL A 105 15.25 17.39 -7.84
C VAL A 105 15.84 16.62 -6.66
N SER A 106 15.32 15.43 -6.39
CA SER A 106 15.83 14.57 -5.31
C SER A 106 17.24 14.05 -5.58
N GLN A 107 17.57 13.77 -6.83
CA GLN A 107 18.92 13.36 -7.23
C GLN A 107 19.91 14.50 -7.06
N LYS A 108 19.54 15.72 -7.42
CA LYS A 108 20.40 16.89 -7.34
C LYS A 108 20.69 17.32 -5.89
N HIS A 109 19.67 17.34 -5.05
CA HIS A 109 19.77 17.79 -3.65
C HIS A 109 20.03 16.65 -2.65
N GLY A 110 20.09 15.39 -3.11
CA GLY A 110 20.30 14.24 -2.22
C GLY A 110 19.10 13.88 -1.36
N TYR A 111 17.88 14.30 -1.72
CA TYR A 111 16.68 13.97 -0.97
C TYR A 111 16.37 12.49 -1.06
N ILE A 112 16.06 11.85 0.07
CA ILE A 112 15.74 10.42 0.16
C ILE A 112 14.30 10.16 0.57
N THR A 113 13.59 11.18 1.01
CA THR A 113 12.20 11.12 1.48
C THR A 113 11.35 12.24 0.88
N ALA A 114 10.03 12.11 1.00
CA ALA A 114 9.08 13.18 0.71
C ALA A 114 9.31 14.43 1.58
N ALA A 115 9.63 14.21 2.84
CA ALA A 115 9.82 15.28 3.81
C ALA A 115 11.10 16.08 3.54
N ASP A 116 12.18 15.44 3.04
CA ASP A 116 13.37 16.15 2.58
C ASP A 116 13.03 17.15 1.46
N PHE A 117 12.25 16.70 0.46
CA PHE A 117 11.81 17.58 -0.62
C PHE A 117 10.97 18.75 -0.10
N VAL A 118 10.05 18.49 0.83
CA VAL A 118 9.19 19.55 1.40
C VAL A 118 10.01 20.53 2.21
N LEU A 119 11.02 20.08 2.96
CA LEU A 119 11.92 20.98 3.68
C LEU A 119 12.69 21.88 2.71
N GLY A 120 13.40 21.30 1.73
CA GLY A 120 14.17 22.06 0.76
C GLY A 120 13.33 23.01 -0.11
N ARG A 121 12.05 22.66 -0.35
CA ARG A 121 11.12 23.45 -1.16
C ARG A 121 10.48 24.62 -0.43
N TYR A 122 10.20 24.46 0.87
CA TYR A 122 9.41 25.42 1.66
C TYR A 122 10.17 25.99 2.87
N ASP A 123 11.35 25.51 3.16
CA ASP A 123 12.16 25.85 4.35
C ASP A 123 11.30 25.89 5.64
N HIS A 124 10.49 24.84 5.83
CA HIS A 124 9.50 24.82 6.92
C HIS A 124 9.55 23.53 7.72
N LYS A 125 10.33 23.50 8.81
CA LYS A 125 10.54 22.33 9.68
C LYS A 125 9.24 21.71 10.23
N GLY A 126 8.22 22.52 10.53
CA GLY A 126 6.91 22.02 11.00
C GLY A 126 6.18 21.26 9.90
N LEU A 127 6.26 21.70 8.64
CA LEU A 127 5.65 21.00 7.51
C LEU A 127 6.43 19.72 7.18
N GLU A 128 7.79 19.76 7.24
CA GLU A 128 8.62 18.56 7.14
C GLU A 128 8.21 17.50 8.16
N LEU A 129 8.09 17.88 9.44
CA LEU A 129 7.67 16.99 10.51
C LEU A 129 6.27 16.43 10.27
N ALA A 130 5.33 17.25 9.82
CA ALA A 130 3.96 16.83 9.50
C ALA A 130 3.93 15.79 8.38
N VAL A 131 4.69 16.00 7.29
CA VAL A 131 4.82 15.06 6.19
C VAL A 131 5.48 13.76 6.65
N ALA A 132 6.56 13.83 7.42
CA ALA A 132 7.25 12.67 7.95
C ALA A 132 6.35 11.82 8.87
N ALA A 133 5.71 12.47 9.85
CA ALA A 133 4.81 11.81 10.78
C ALA A 133 3.62 11.15 10.06
N THR A 134 3.04 11.83 9.08
CA THR A 134 1.95 11.28 8.26
C THR A 134 2.39 10.03 7.50
N GLY A 135 3.56 10.06 6.88
CA GLY A 135 4.10 8.93 6.14
C GLY A 135 4.28 7.68 7.02
N ILE A 136 4.79 7.87 8.24
CA ILE A 136 4.97 6.78 9.20
C ILE A 136 3.61 6.26 9.68
N LEU A 137 2.73 7.16 10.11
CA LEU A 137 1.40 6.81 10.62
C LEU A 137 0.58 6.04 9.58
N ALA A 138 0.53 6.54 8.35
CA ALA A 138 -0.25 5.93 7.27
C ALA A 138 0.31 4.56 6.81
N THR A 139 1.61 4.33 6.99
CA THR A 139 2.25 3.07 6.60
C THR A 139 1.92 1.93 7.56
N MET A 140 1.67 2.20 8.84
CA MET A 140 1.40 1.15 9.84
C MET A 140 0.15 0.32 9.56
N PRO A 141 -1.04 0.90 9.26
CA PRO A 141 -2.21 0.13 8.88
C PRO A 141 -1.98 -0.69 7.60
N TYR A 142 -1.18 -0.19 6.67
CA TYR A 142 -0.88 -0.91 5.44
C TYR A 142 0.04 -2.11 5.68
N ILE A 143 1.01 -2.02 6.59
CA ILE A 143 1.80 -3.19 7.04
C ILE A 143 0.90 -4.18 7.79
N ALA A 144 -0.02 -3.69 8.63
CA ALA A 144 -0.98 -4.54 9.35
C ALA A 144 -1.83 -5.39 8.39
N LEU A 145 -2.27 -4.82 7.27
CA LEU A 145 -2.96 -5.56 6.21
C LEU A 145 -2.12 -6.72 5.65
N GLN A 146 -0.80 -6.54 5.50
CA GLN A 146 0.08 -7.62 5.04
C GLN A 146 0.11 -8.79 6.03
N LEU A 147 0.07 -8.48 7.32
CA LEU A 147 0.03 -9.51 8.38
C LEU A 147 -1.29 -10.28 8.36
N VAL A 148 -2.43 -9.60 8.15
CA VAL A 148 -3.73 -10.26 7.99
C VAL A 148 -3.71 -11.23 6.80
N GLY A 149 -3.15 -10.83 5.66
CA GLY A 149 -3.03 -11.70 4.50
C GLY A 149 -2.17 -12.94 4.76
N LEU A 150 -1.06 -12.78 5.46
CA LEU A 150 -0.20 -13.89 5.86
C LEU A 150 -0.91 -14.83 6.84
N GLU A 151 -1.65 -14.30 7.81
CA GLU A 151 -2.45 -15.08 8.75
C GLU A 151 -3.44 -16.00 8.05
N LYS A 152 -4.17 -15.47 7.05
CA LYS A 152 -5.14 -16.26 6.28
C LYS A 152 -4.50 -17.42 5.51
N VAL A 153 -3.31 -17.25 4.99
CA VAL A 153 -2.53 -18.33 4.36
C VAL A 153 -2.14 -19.39 5.38
N ILE A 154 -1.66 -19.00 6.55
CA ILE A 154 -1.21 -19.91 7.61
C ILE A 154 -2.39 -20.73 8.15
N LEU A 155 -3.55 -20.09 8.35
CA LEU A 155 -4.78 -20.78 8.74
C LEU A 155 -5.25 -21.79 7.67
N ALA A 156 -5.16 -21.43 6.39
CA ALA A 156 -5.51 -22.30 5.28
C ALA A 156 -4.58 -23.53 5.16
N LEU A 157 -3.32 -23.44 5.57
CA LEU A 157 -2.41 -24.57 5.66
C LEU A 157 -2.79 -25.56 6.78
N GLY A 158 -3.72 -25.17 7.67
CA GLY A 158 -4.21 -25.99 8.78
C GLY A 158 -3.51 -25.71 10.12
N PHE A 159 -2.72 -24.63 10.21
CA PHE A 159 -2.17 -24.20 11.49
C PHE A 159 -3.29 -23.50 12.31
N SER A 160 -3.98 -24.25 13.12
CA SER A 160 -4.93 -23.75 14.10
C SER A 160 -4.33 -23.91 15.49
N GLY A 161 -4.28 -22.86 16.26
CA GLY A 161 -3.78 -22.89 17.64
C GLY A 161 -4.62 -21.97 18.53
N GLN A 162 -4.50 -22.18 19.83
CA GLN A 162 -5.06 -21.27 20.84
C GLN A 162 -3.92 -20.50 21.52
N GLY A 163 -4.17 -19.25 21.89
CA GLY A 163 -3.21 -18.41 22.58
C GLY A 163 -1.97 -18.05 21.76
N ILE A 164 -0.85 -17.86 22.41
CA ILE A 164 0.42 -17.40 21.81
C ILE A 164 0.93 -18.34 20.71
N MET A 165 0.69 -19.64 20.82
CA MET A 165 1.15 -20.64 19.84
C MET A 165 0.40 -20.54 18.50
N ALA A 166 -0.79 -19.97 18.46
CA ALA A 166 -1.52 -19.71 17.20
C ALA A 166 -0.76 -18.73 16.31
N HIS A 167 -0.04 -17.80 16.90
CA HIS A 167 0.69 -16.75 16.19
C HIS A 167 2.16 -17.08 15.91
N ALA A 168 2.64 -18.27 16.35
CA ALA A 168 4.05 -18.65 16.16
C ALA A 168 4.51 -18.66 14.70
N PRO A 169 3.77 -19.23 13.71
CA PRO A 169 4.21 -19.23 12.32
C PRO A 169 4.32 -17.81 11.72
N ILE A 170 3.38 -16.92 12.04
CA ILE A 170 3.42 -15.51 11.61
C ILE A 170 4.63 -14.81 12.24
N THR A 171 4.86 -15.04 13.52
CA THR A 171 5.99 -14.46 14.24
C THR A 171 7.32 -14.91 13.62
N ILE A 172 7.47 -16.20 13.31
CA ILE A 172 8.68 -16.74 12.68
C ILE A 172 8.90 -16.08 11.30
N ALA A 173 7.87 -16.04 10.44
CA ALA A 173 7.96 -15.41 9.14
C ALA A 173 8.34 -13.94 9.25
N PHE A 174 7.79 -13.23 10.22
CA PHE A 174 8.07 -11.82 10.48
C PHE A 174 9.48 -11.57 11.01
N VAL A 175 9.99 -12.47 11.87
CA VAL A 175 11.39 -12.44 12.34
C VAL A 175 12.35 -12.66 11.17
N ILE A 176 12.09 -13.63 10.30
CA ILE A 176 12.90 -13.87 9.09
C ILE A 176 12.91 -12.62 8.21
N LEU A 177 11.74 -12.02 7.96
CA LEU A 177 11.62 -10.74 7.24
C LEU A 177 12.47 -9.64 7.88
N ALA A 178 12.38 -9.50 9.20
CA ALA A 178 13.11 -8.48 9.94
C ALA A 178 14.63 -8.67 9.79
N LEU A 179 15.10 -9.91 9.90
CA LEU A 179 16.54 -10.24 9.83
C LEU A 179 17.12 -9.96 8.44
N PHE A 180 16.48 -10.41 7.35
CA PHE A 180 17.03 -10.14 6.03
C PHE A 180 16.89 -8.67 5.62
N THR A 181 15.84 -7.98 6.06
CA THR A 181 15.67 -6.53 5.83
C THR A 181 16.78 -5.74 6.54
N TYR A 182 17.03 -6.06 7.80
CA TYR A 182 18.10 -5.45 8.59
C TYR A 182 19.47 -5.60 7.91
N LYS A 183 19.76 -6.83 7.43
CA LYS A 183 21.06 -7.17 6.82
C LYS A 183 21.25 -6.59 5.43
N SER A 184 20.22 -6.61 4.58
CA SER A 184 20.34 -6.36 3.14
C SER A 184 19.68 -5.06 2.67
N GLY A 185 18.86 -4.42 3.51
CA GLY A 185 18.09 -3.23 3.16
C GLY A 185 17.20 -3.45 1.95
N LEU A 186 17.05 -2.42 1.12
CA LEU A 186 16.17 -2.44 -0.07
C LEU A 186 16.60 -3.45 -1.15
N ARG A 187 17.85 -3.92 -1.12
CA ARG A 187 18.32 -4.95 -2.07
C ARG A 187 17.61 -6.27 -1.91
N ALA A 188 17.26 -6.66 -0.67
CA ALA A 188 16.53 -7.90 -0.41
C ALA A 188 15.16 -7.91 -1.10
N PRO A 189 14.23 -6.99 -0.79
CA PRO A 189 12.95 -6.95 -1.47
C PRO A 189 13.07 -6.76 -2.99
N ALA A 190 14.05 -5.98 -3.49
CA ALA A 190 14.27 -5.81 -4.92
C ALA A 190 14.66 -7.11 -5.64
N MET A 191 15.48 -7.94 -5.02
CA MET A 191 15.91 -9.23 -5.58
C MET A 191 14.81 -10.28 -5.48
N ILE A 192 14.09 -10.31 -4.37
CA ILE A 192 12.98 -11.22 -4.14
C ILE A 192 11.80 -10.91 -5.06
N ALA A 193 11.57 -9.64 -5.40
CA ALA A 193 10.43 -9.22 -6.22
C ALA A 193 10.35 -9.97 -7.56
N PHE A 194 11.49 -10.27 -8.20
CA PHE A 194 11.51 -11.06 -9.44
C PHE A 194 10.88 -12.44 -9.26
N VAL A 195 11.30 -13.16 -8.22
CA VAL A 195 10.82 -14.53 -7.97
C VAL A 195 9.37 -14.51 -7.49
N LYS A 196 9.06 -13.60 -6.56
CA LYS A 196 7.72 -13.41 -6.03
C LYS A 196 6.69 -13.12 -7.13
N ASP A 197 7.00 -12.18 -8.02
CA ASP A 197 6.06 -11.79 -9.08
C ASP A 197 5.90 -12.92 -10.10
N ALA A 198 6.98 -13.63 -10.47
CA ALA A 198 6.87 -14.82 -11.30
C ALA A 198 5.96 -15.88 -10.68
N MET A 199 6.08 -16.12 -9.37
CA MET A 199 5.20 -17.05 -8.64
C MET A 199 3.73 -16.59 -8.66
N ILE A 200 3.48 -15.29 -8.45
CA ILE A 200 2.12 -14.72 -8.50
C ILE A 200 1.56 -14.83 -9.92
N TYR A 201 2.32 -14.52 -10.97
CA TYR A 201 1.86 -14.69 -12.35
C TYR A 201 1.49 -16.15 -12.66
N ILE A 202 2.34 -17.12 -12.26
CA ILE A 202 2.03 -18.55 -12.43
C ILE A 202 0.74 -18.92 -11.71
N PHE A 203 0.59 -18.49 -10.48
CA PHE A 203 -0.63 -18.72 -9.69
C PHE A 203 -1.87 -18.13 -10.40
N ILE A 204 -1.83 -16.86 -10.78
CA ILE A 204 -3.00 -16.19 -11.36
C ILE A 204 -3.34 -16.75 -12.75
N ILE A 205 -2.34 -17.02 -13.60
CA ILE A 205 -2.58 -17.65 -14.91
C ILE A 205 -3.23 -19.03 -14.73
N ALA A 206 -2.72 -19.84 -13.80
CA ALA A 206 -3.32 -21.14 -13.51
C ALA A 206 -4.77 -20.98 -13.00
N ALA A 207 -5.00 -20.02 -12.10
CA ALA A 207 -6.32 -19.79 -11.53
C ALA A 207 -7.36 -19.35 -12.59
N ILE A 208 -7.01 -18.40 -13.47
CA ILE A 208 -7.93 -17.89 -14.51
C ILE A 208 -8.18 -18.86 -15.67
N VAL A 209 -7.37 -19.90 -15.79
CA VAL A 209 -7.57 -20.96 -16.81
C VAL A 209 -8.26 -22.17 -16.21
N ILE A 210 -7.75 -22.69 -15.11
CA ILE A 210 -8.22 -23.97 -14.52
C ILE A 210 -9.57 -23.80 -13.83
N ILE A 211 -9.73 -22.76 -13.00
CA ILE A 211 -10.96 -22.59 -12.21
C ILE A 211 -12.19 -22.36 -13.10
N PRO A 212 -12.16 -21.49 -14.13
CA PRO A 212 -13.28 -21.38 -15.05
C PRO A 212 -13.56 -22.68 -15.83
N TYR A 213 -12.54 -23.43 -16.21
CA TYR A 213 -12.72 -24.73 -16.86
C TYR A 213 -13.50 -25.70 -15.98
N GLU A 214 -13.16 -25.82 -14.70
CA GLU A 214 -13.83 -26.68 -13.71
C GLU A 214 -15.26 -26.21 -13.40
N LEU A 215 -15.50 -24.88 -13.45
CA LEU A 215 -16.81 -24.29 -13.13
C LEU A 215 -17.74 -24.13 -14.33
N GLY A 216 -17.38 -24.63 -15.52
CA GLY A 216 -18.22 -24.52 -16.72
C GLY A 216 -18.13 -23.18 -17.45
N GLY A 217 -17.05 -22.42 -17.23
CA GLY A 217 -16.72 -21.16 -17.91
C GLY A 217 -17.13 -19.91 -17.14
N PHE A 218 -16.66 -18.78 -17.63
CA PHE A 218 -16.95 -17.48 -17.01
C PHE A 218 -18.44 -17.15 -16.96
N GLY A 219 -19.23 -17.57 -17.98
CA GLY A 219 -20.68 -17.40 -17.98
C GLY A 219 -21.35 -18.07 -16.79
N ALA A 220 -20.95 -19.31 -16.46
CA ALA A 220 -21.45 -20.03 -15.29
C ALA A 220 -21.05 -19.35 -13.98
N ILE A 221 -19.81 -18.85 -13.90
CA ILE A 221 -19.30 -18.11 -12.73
C ILE A 221 -20.13 -16.85 -12.48
N PHE A 222 -20.35 -16.02 -13.51
CA PHE A 222 -21.16 -14.80 -13.37
C PHE A 222 -22.62 -15.13 -13.03
N ALA A 223 -23.19 -16.17 -13.62
CA ALA A 223 -24.56 -16.58 -13.29
C ALA A 223 -24.70 -17.06 -11.84
N ALA A 224 -23.74 -17.85 -11.35
CA ALA A 224 -23.73 -18.31 -9.96
C ALA A 224 -23.52 -17.15 -8.97
N ALA A 225 -22.58 -16.26 -9.25
CA ALA A 225 -22.34 -15.08 -8.44
C ALA A 225 -23.54 -14.13 -8.41
N GLY A 226 -24.21 -13.91 -9.55
CA GLY A 226 -25.44 -13.11 -9.63
C GLY A 226 -26.54 -13.66 -8.73
N LYS A 227 -26.83 -14.95 -8.82
CA LYS A 227 -27.80 -15.61 -7.94
C LYS A 227 -27.46 -15.50 -6.46
N ALA A 228 -26.15 -15.62 -6.12
CA ALA A 228 -25.71 -15.50 -4.74
C ALA A 228 -25.88 -14.06 -4.21
N PHE A 229 -25.61 -13.04 -5.02
CA PHE A 229 -25.84 -11.64 -4.63
C PHE A 229 -27.34 -11.33 -4.52
N ASP A 230 -28.19 -11.83 -5.43
CA ASP A 230 -29.62 -11.66 -5.34
C ASP A 230 -30.18 -12.26 -4.04
N ALA A 231 -29.70 -13.45 -3.66
CA ALA A 231 -30.07 -14.07 -2.38
C ALA A 231 -29.58 -13.25 -1.16
N LYS A 232 -28.35 -12.70 -1.18
CA LYS A 232 -27.84 -11.85 -0.12
C LYS A 232 -28.67 -10.56 0.03
N VAL A 233 -29.05 -9.93 -1.08
CA VAL A 233 -29.86 -8.70 -1.09
C VAL A 233 -31.29 -9.01 -0.65
N ALA A 234 -31.85 -10.14 -1.04
CA ALA A 234 -33.20 -10.58 -0.55
C ALA A 234 -33.20 -10.79 0.97
N ALA A 235 -32.12 -11.34 1.52
CA ALA A 235 -31.95 -11.50 2.98
C ALA A 235 -31.67 -10.20 3.73
N ASN A 236 -31.00 -9.24 3.09
CA ASN A 236 -30.68 -7.91 3.64
C ASN A 236 -30.87 -6.84 2.55
N PRO A 237 -32.05 -6.22 2.41
CA PRO A 237 -32.33 -5.22 1.38
C PRO A 237 -31.45 -3.97 1.43
N ASN A 238 -30.83 -3.70 2.57
CA ASN A 238 -29.90 -2.56 2.73
C ASN A 238 -28.49 -2.89 2.22
N LEU A 239 -28.19 -4.15 1.89
CA LEU A 239 -26.89 -4.55 1.35
C LEU A 239 -26.77 -4.13 -0.11
N ALA A 240 -25.84 -3.24 -0.40
CA ALA A 240 -25.50 -2.87 -1.75
C ALA A 240 -24.50 -3.91 -2.33
N ALA A 241 -25.00 -5.00 -2.90
CA ALA A 241 -24.19 -6.04 -3.52
C ALA A 241 -24.73 -6.42 -4.90
N GLY A 242 -23.84 -6.84 -5.81
CA GLY A 242 -24.24 -7.29 -7.14
C GLY A 242 -23.10 -7.32 -8.15
N LEU A 243 -23.42 -7.82 -9.36
CA LEU A 243 -22.49 -7.81 -10.50
C LEU A 243 -22.32 -6.42 -11.13
N THR A 244 -23.21 -5.49 -10.80
CA THR A 244 -23.15 -4.08 -11.22
C THR A 244 -23.20 -3.19 -10.00
N LEU A 245 -22.65 -1.97 -10.13
CA LEU A 245 -22.73 -0.97 -9.07
C LEU A 245 -24.19 -0.56 -8.84
N LYS A 246 -24.59 -0.50 -7.59
CA LYS A 246 -25.85 0.14 -7.20
C LYS A 246 -25.67 1.68 -7.22
N PRO A 247 -26.72 2.47 -7.44
CA PRO A 247 -26.62 3.93 -7.47
C PRO A 247 -25.88 4.54 -6.25
N THR A 248 -26.12 3.98 -5.06
CA THR A 248 -25.47 4.41 -3.81
C THR A 248 -23.98 4.10 -3.75
N GLN A 249 -23.47 3.21 -4.59
CA GLN A 249 -22.06 2.84 -4.65
C GLN A 249 -21.25 3.67 -5.67
N VAL A 250 -21.90 4.38 -6.61
CA VAL A 250 -21.22 5.09 -7.69
C VAL A 250 -20.33 6.20 -7.15
N GLY A 251 -20.84 7.03 -6.26
CA GLY A 251 -20.07 8.11 -5.60
C GLY A 251 -18.86 7.57 -4.82
N PRO A 252 -19.05 6.62 -3.89
CA PRO A 252 -17.94 5.95 -3.19
C PRO A 252 -16.91 5.33 -4.14
N TYR A 253 -17.35 4.63 -5.19
CA TYR A 253 -16.45 3.99 -6.15
C TYR A 253 -15.54 4.99 -6.86
N ILE A 254 -16.12 6.08 -7.41
CA ILE A 254 -15.36 7.09 -8.14
C ILE A 254 -14.42 7.85 -7.19
N THR A 255 -14.92 8.30 -6.06
CA THR A 255 -14.14 9.09 -5.10
C THR A 255 -13.03 8.25 -4.45
N LEU A 256 -13.29 6.96 -4.22
CA LEU A 256 -12.30 6.02 -3.73
C LEU A 256 -11.19 5.77 -4.78
N ALA A 257 -11.55 5.57 -6.06
CA ALA A 257 -10.57 5.38 -7.11
C ALA A 257 -9.66 6.61 -7.28
N ILE A 258 -10.23 7.82 -7.27
CA ILE A 258 -9.45 9.07 -7.40
C ILE A 258 -8.57 9.29 -6.16
N GLY A 259 -9.13 9.20 -4.97
CA GLY A 259 -8.38 9.45 -3.72
C GLY A 259 -7.28 8.42 -3.49
N SER A 260 -7.53 7.14 -3.82
CA SER A 260 -6.51 6.08 -3.75
C SER A 260 -5.40 6.31 -4.78
N ALA A 261 -5.71 6.76 -6.00
CA ALA A 261 -4.71 7.11 -7.00
C ALA A 261 -3.83 8.28 -6.54
N MET A 262 -4.40 9.30 -5.89
CA MET A 262 -3.65 10.41 -5.31
C MET A 262 -2.73 9.98 -4.16
N ALA A 263 -3.15 9.02 -3.35
CA ALA A 263 -2.39 8.54 -2.19
C ALA A 263 -1.28 7.56 -2.55
N LEU A 264 -1.45 6.73 -3.59
CA LEU A 264 -0.65 5.53 -3.85
C LEU A 264 0.86 5.78 -3.81
N PHE A 265 1.35 6.79 -4.54
CA PHE A 265 2.78 7.10 -4.62
C PHE A 265 3.25 8.18 -3.65
N MET A 266 2.39 8.59 -2.72
CA MET A 266 2.81 9.44 -1.61
C MET A 266 3.40 8.64 -0.46
N TYR A 267 3.09 7.35 -0.36
CA TYR A 267 3.63 6.49 0.68
C TYR A 267 5.16 6.41 0.66
N PRO A 268 5.82 6.42 1.83
CA PRO A 268 7.29 6.37 1.92
C PRO A 268 7.93 5.23 1.14
N HIS A 269 7.31 4.04 1.13
CA HIS A 269 7.83 2.87 0.43
C HIS A 269 7.77 3.01 -1.10
N ALA A 270 6.69 3.55 -1.64
CA ALA A 270 6.55 3.79 -3.07
C ALA A 270 7.57 4.82 -3.55
N LEU A 271 7.75 5.91 -2.79
CA LEU A 271 8.79 6.91 -3.07
C LEU A 271 10.20 6.33 -2.92
N THR A 272 10.46 5.52 -1.89
CA THR A 272 11.73 4.80 -1.71
C THR A 272 12.06 3.96 -2.95
N GLY A 273 11.08 3.20 -3.47
CA GLY A 273 11.24 2.43 -4.71
C GLY A 273 11.52 3.29 -5.94
N ALA A 274 10.82 4.41 -6.09
CA ALA A 274 11.01 5.35 -7.20
C ALA A 274 12.37 6.07 -7.12
N LEU A 275 12.76 6.56 -5.95
CA LEU A 275 14.03 7.27 -5.74
C LEU A 275 15.26 6.34 -5.81
N ALA A 276 15.07 5.02 -5.68
CA ALA A 276 16.10 4.02 -5.87
C ALA A 276 16.46 3.80 -7.36
N ALA A 277 15.65 4.30 -8.30
CA ALA A 277 15.90 4.19 -9.73
C ALA A 277 17.18 4.93 -10.15
N SER A 278 17.90 4.35 -11.12
CA SER A 278 19.17 4.87 -11.60
C SER A 278 19.04 6.04 -12.57
N SER A 279 17.86 6.32 -13.10
CA SER A 279 17.63 7.41 -14.05
C SER A 279 16.15 7.75 -14.18
N GLY A 280 15.85 9.00 -14.57
CA GLY A 280 14.50 9.43 -14.92
C GLY A 280 13.92 8.66 -16.11
N ARG A 281 14.76 8.16 -17.03
CA ARG A 281 14.31 7.24 -18.11
C ARG A 281 13.77 5.92 -17.55
N ALA A 282 14.40 5.38 -16.49
CA ALA A 282 13.89 4.18 -15.83
C ALA A 282 12.52 4.43 -15.22
N ILE A 283 12.29 5.59 -14.61
CA ILE A 283 10.99 5.98 -14.05
C ILE A 283 9.94 6.15 -15.13
N ARG A 284 10.23 6.89 -16.21
CA ARG A 284 9.30 7.05 -17.34
C ARG A 284 8.92 5.70 -17.97
N PHE A 285 9.89 4.81 -18.18
CA PHE A 285 9.63 3.46 -18.67
C PHE A 285 8.66 2.72 -17.73
N ASN A 286 8.88 2.83 -16.41
CA ASN A 286 8.04 2.17 -15.43
C ASN A 286 6.61 2.73 -15.44
N THR A 287 6.44 4.04 -15.43
CA THR A 287 5.10 4.66 -15.45
C THR A 287 4.30 4.34 -16.71
N MET A 288 4.98 4.07 -17.85
CA MET A 288 4.33 3.63 -19.09
C MET A 288 3.96 2.15 -19.09
N THR A 289 4.70 1.30 -18.42
CA THR A 289 4.56 -0.16 -18.51
C THR A 289 3.87 -0.80 -17.31
N LEU A 290 3.89 -0.16 -16.14
CA LEU A 290 3.23 -0.65 -14.93
C LEU A 290 1.70 -0.81 -15.04
N PRO A 291 0.94 -0.12 -15.92
CA PRO A 291 -0.46 -0.45 -16.17
C PRO A 291 -0.73 -1.92 -16.51
N ALA A 292 0.28 -2.66 -17.02
CA ALA A 292 0.19 -4.09 -17.24
C ALA A 292 -0.10 -4.89 -15.95
N TYR A 293 0.39 -4.43 -14.79
CA TYR A 293 0.04 -5.02 -13.50
C TYR A 293 -1.44 -4.84 -13.17
N SER A 294 -2.03 -3.72 -13.56
CA SER A 294 -3.44 -3.43 -13.31
C SER A 294 -4.39 -4.37 -14.08
N LEU A 295 -3.98 -4.83 -15.25
CA LEU A 295 -4.73 -5.85 -15.99
C LEU A 295 -4.81 -7.15 -15.18
N VAL A 296 -3.68 -7.61 -14.65
CA VAL A 296 -3.62 -8.83 -13.84
C VAL A 296 -4.38 -8.65 -12.51
N LEU A 297 -4.39 -7.44 -11.95
CA LEU A 297 -5.21 -7.12 -10.78
C LEU A 297 -6.71 -7.36 -11.07
N GLY A 298 -7.17 -7.05 -12.27
CA GLY A 298 -8.54 -7.37 -12.69
C GLY A 298 -8.84 -8.88 -12.63
N PHE A 299 -7.89 -9.70 -13.06
CA PHE A 299 -8.01 -11.16 -12.95
C PHE A 299 -7.97 -11.64 -11.49
N ILE A 300 -7.13 -11.03 -10.66
CA ILE A 300 -7.09 -11.32 -9.22
C ILE A 300 -8.45 -11.01 -8.57
N ALA A 301 -9.05 -9.87 -8.91
CA ALA A 301 -10.36 -9.49 -8.38
C ALA A 301 -11.45 -10.52 -8.73
N LEU A 302 -11.41 -11.14 -9.93
CA LEU A 302 -12.35 -12.20 -10.34
C LEU A 302 -12.29 -13.44 -9.45
N LEU A 303 -11.20 -13.70 -8.73
CA LEU A 303 -11.11 -14.82 -7.79
C LEU A 303 -12.21 -14.76 -6.72
N GLY A 304 -12.68 -13.54 -6.36
CA GLY A 304 -13.81 -13.39 -5.44
C GLY A 304 -15.12 -13.95 -6.01
N LEU A 305 -15.40 -13.74 -7.32
CA LEU A 305 -16.57 -14.32 -7.99
C LEU A 305 -16.40 -15.83 -8.19
N MET A 306 -15.19 -16.28 -8.51
CA MET A 306 -14.88 -17.71 -8.63
C MET A 306 -15.09 -18.44 -7.31
N ALA A 307 -14.70 -17.82 -6.18
CA ALA A 307 -14.92 -18.37 -4.85
C ALA A 307 -16.42 -18.54 -4.53
N ILE A 308 -17.26 -17.57 -4.96
CA ILE A 308 -18.71 -17.69 -4.85
C ILE A 308 -19.23 -18.87 -5.69
N ALA A 309 -18.80 -18.96 -6.96
CA ALA A 309 -19.25 -19.99 -7.88
C ALA A 309 -18.80 -21.40 -7.46
N ALA A 310 -17.61 -21.52 -6.87
CA ALA A 310 -17.11 -22.76 -6.30
C ALA A 310 -17.82 -23.17 -5.00
N GLY A 311 -18.64 -22.30 -4.41
CA GLY A 311 -19.36 -22.57 -3.18
C GLY A 311 -18.47 -22.78 -1.96
N VAL A 312 -17.28 -22.17 -1.94
CA VAL A 312 -16.34 -22.33 -0.81
C VAL A 312 -16.93 -21.74 0.47
N LYS A 313 -16.73 -22.45 1.58
CA LYS A 313 -17.14 -21.99 2.90
C LYS A 313 -16.06 -21.10 3.49
N VAL A 314 -16.45 -19.95 4.02
CA VAL A 314 -15.55 -18.95 4.60
C VAL A 314 -16.11 -18.46 5.94
N ASP A 315 -15.25 -18.27 6.90
CA ASP A 315 -15.61 -17.62 8.17
C ASP A 315 -15.62 -16.08 8.00
N THR A 316 -14.69 -15.57 7.22
CA THR A 316 -14.61 -14.15 6.84
C THR A 316 -14.37 -14.03 5.34
N PRO A 317 -14.77 -12.92 4.68
CA PRO A 317 -14.52 -12.73 3.24
C PRO A 317 -13.05 -12.89 2.83
N GLN A 318 -12.11 -12.58 3.72
CA GLN A 318 -10.67 -12.71 3.48
C GLN A 318 -10.21 -14.17 3.30
N ASP A 319 -11.00 -15.14 3.70
CA ASP A 319 -10.72 -16.58 3.52
C ASP A 319 -11.06 -17.04 2.10
N ALA A 320 -11.76 -16.23 1.28
CA ALA A 320 -12.26 -16.61 -0.03
C ALA A 320 -11.16 -17.16 -0.97
N VAL A 321 -10.05 -16.45 -1.13
CA VAL A 321 -8.95 -16.89 -2.00
C VAL A 321 -8.21 -18.09 -1.43
N PRO A 322 -7.80 -18.14 -0.15
CA PRO A 322 -7.19 -19.32 0.42
C PRO A 322 -8.06 -20.58 0.27
N GLN A 323 -9.36 -20.49 0.54
CA GLN A 323 -10.29 -21.62 0.38
C GLN A 323 -10.50 -22.01 -1.09
N LEU A 324 -10.56 -21.04 -1.99
CA LEU A 324 -10.61 -21.29 -3.43
C LEU A 324 -9.38 -22.05 -3.93
N VAL A 325 -8.19 -21.68 -3.45
CA VAL A 325 -6.93 -22.36 -3.79
C VAL A 325 -6.94 -23.81 -3.34
N LEU A 326 -7.41 -24.10 -2.12
CA LEU A 326 -7.54 -25.46 -1.60
C LEU A 326 -8.59 -26.28 -2.35
N TRP A 327 -9.66 -25.64 -2.84
CA TRP A 327 -10.70 -26.29 -3.63
C TRP A 327 -10.20 -26.63 -5.05
N ALA A 328 -9.48 -25.69 -5.68
CA ALA A 328 -9.14 -25.78 -7.11
C ALA A 328 -7.88 -26.60 -7.39
N PHE A 329 -6.94 -26.67 -6.46
CA PHE A 329 -5.59 -27.15 -6.75
C PHE A 329 -5.16 -28.32 -5.85
N PRO A 330 -4.33 -29.24 -6.38
CA PRO A 330 -3.69 -30.26 -5.56
C PRO A 330 -2.76 -29.62 -4.51
N GLY A 331 -2.55 -30.32 -3.39
CA GLY A 331 -1.82 -29.81 -2.24
C GLY A 331 -0.44 -29.21 -2.57
N TRP A 332 0.31 -29.82 -3.50
CA TRP A 332 1.63 -29.30 -3.89
C TRP A 332 1.52 -27.90 -4.58
N PHE A 333 0.52 -27.70 -5.44
CA PHE A 333 0.36 -26.41 -6.11
C PHE A 333 -0.33 -25.39 -5.19
N ALA A 334 -1.23 -25.83 -4.32
CA ALA A 334 -1.79 -24.97 -3.26
C ALA A 334 -0.68 -24.43 -2.36
N GLY A 335 0.28 -25.26 -1.95
CA GLY A 335 1.46 -24.81 -1.19
C GLY A 335 2.32 -23.78 -1.93
N PHE A 336 2.50 -23.95 -3.25
CA PHE A 336 3.16 -22.96 -4.11
C PHE A 336 2.40 -21.64 -4.16
N CYS A 337 1.07 -21.67 -4.34
CA CYS A 337 0.21 -20.49 -4.34
C CYS A 337 0.27 -19.76 -2.99
N PHE A 338 0.23 -20.50 -1.89
CA PHE A 338 0.35 -19.92 -0.56
C PHE A 338 1.71 -19.28 -0.30
N ALA A 339 2.80 -19.87 -0.80
CA ALA A 339 4.12 -19.25 -0.75
C ALA A 339 4.15 -17.95 -1.56
N ALA A 340 3.54 -17.92 -2.75
CA ALA A 340 3.43 -16.72 -3.57
C ALA A 340 2.67 -15.60 -2.84
N ILE A 341 1.53 -15.91 -2.22
CA ILE A 341 0.71 -14.96 -1.45
C ILE A 341 1.48 -14.45 -0.22
N ALA A 342 2.13 -15.34 0.54
CA ALA A 342 2.90 -14.97 1.73
C ALA A 342 4.08 -14.05 1.38
N LEU A 343 4.80 -14.34 0.31
CA LEU A 343 5.88 -13.49 -0.20
C LEU A 343 5.32 -12.16 -0.75
N GLY A 344 4.14 -12.21 -1.38
CA GLY A 344 3.37 -11.04 -1.78
C GLY A 344 3.02 -10.11 -0.62
N ALA A 345 2.83 -10.65 0.57
CA ALA A 345 2.60 -9.87 1.79
C ALA A 345 3.91 -9.36 2.42
N LEU A 346 4.91 -10.24 2.56
CA LEU A 346 6.12 -9.94 3.33
C LEU A 346 7.08 -8.97 2.62
N VAL A 347 7.23 -9.09 1.29
CA VAL A 347 8.16 -8.25 0.53
C VAL A 347 7.76 -6.78 0.56
N PRO A 348 6.50 -6.40 0.28
CA PRO A 348 6.05 -5.03 0.47
C PRO A 348 6.16 -4.55 1.92
N ALA A 349 5.86 -5.38 2.92
CA ALA A 349 6.04 -5.04 4.32
C ALA A 349 7.50 -4.67 4.66
N ALA A 350 8.49 -5.33 4.00
CA ALA A 350 9.90 -4.94 4.11
C ALA A 350 10.13 -3.54 3.55
N VAL A 351 9.69 -3.26 2.34
CA VAL A 351 9.88 -1.94 1.69
C VAL A 351 9.17 -0.84 2.47
N MET A 352 7.94 -1.11 2.93
CA MET A 352 7.16 -0.19 3.77
C MET A 352 7.91 0.18 5.05
N SER A 353 8.47 -0.81 5.74
CA SER A 353 9.23 -0.56 6.97
C SER A 353 10.55 0.17 6.73
N ILE A 354 11.22 -0.05 5.58
CA ILE A 354 12.42 0.68 5.18
C ILE A 354 12.07 2.15 4.88
N GLY A 355 11.03 2.39 4.09
CA GLY A 355 10.58 3.74 3.75
C GLY A 355 10.20 4.57 4.99
N ALA A 356 9.43 3.97 5.91
CA ALA A 356 9.07 4.61 7.17
C ALA A 356 10.30 4.85 8.06
N ALA A 357 11.25 3.92 8.10
CA ALA A 357 12.48 4.05 8.88
C ALA A 357 13.41 5.14 8.32
N ASN A 358 13.56 5.24 6.99
CA ASN A 358 14.29 6.33 6.34
C ASN A 358 13.70 7.67 6.74
N THR A 359 12.37 7.80 6.66
CA THR A 359 11.64 9.02 7.01
C THR A 359 11.81 9.36 8.50
N PHE A 360 11.68 8.38 9.40
CA PHE A 360 11.88 8.61 10.83
C PHE A 360 13.30 9.09 11.14
N THR A 361 14.29 8.39 10.62
CA THR A 361 15.69 8.70 10.90
C THR A 361 16.09 10.07 10.34
N ARG A 362 15.73 10.34 9.09
CA ARG A 362 16.17 11.52 8.35
C ARG A 362 15.43 12.79 8.75
N ASN A 363 14.10 12.69 8.98
CA ASN A 363 13.23 13.86 9.13
C ASN A 363 12.66 14.05 10.53
N ILE A 364 12.87 13.10 11.45
CA ILE A 364 12.44 13.24 12.84
C ILE A 364 13.65 13.16 13.77
N TRP A 365 14.36 12.04 13.78
CA TRP A 365 15.41 11.83 14.77
C TRP A 365 16.61 12.76 14.57
N LYS A 366 17.15 12.79 13.35
CA LYS A 366 18.33 13.58 13.06
C LYS A 366 18.11 15.08 13.29
N PRO A 367 17.09 15.76 12.73
CA PRO A 367 16.94 17.20 12.88
C PRO A 367 16.51 17.67 14.27
N PHE A 368 15.80 16.82 15.04
CA PHE A 368 15.19 17.25 16.31
C PHE A 368 15.84 16.65 17.56
N ILE A 369 16.53 15.49 17.44
CA ILE A 369 17.07 14.75 18.59
C ILE A 369 18.60 14.69 18.55
N HIS A 370 19.19 14.37 17.40
CA HIS A 370 20.64 14.20 17.26
C HIS A 370 21.15 14.80 15.94
N PRO A 371 21.26 16.15 15.82
CA PRO A 371 21.64 16.81 14.55
C PRO A 371 23.03 16.43 14.01
N GLU A 372 23.95 16.10 14.90
CA GLU A 372 25.34 15.77 14.55
C GLU A 372 25.58 14.28 14.24
N MET A 373 24.49 13.54 13.98
CA MET A 373 24.54 12.11 13.68
C MET A 373 25.41 11.82 12.46
N THR A 374 26.33 10.89 12.62
CA THR A 374 27.18 10.39 11.52
C THR A 374 26.37 9.55 10.53
N PRO A 375 26.84 9.40 9.27
CA PRO A 375 26.16 8.53 8.29
C PRO A 375 26.00 7.08 8.76
N GLN A 376 26.94 6.55 9.53
CA GLN A 376 26.89 5.21 10.11
C GLN A 376 25.79 5.09 11.17
N GLU A 377 25.69 6.07 12.06
CA GLU A 377 24.62 6.14 13.07
C GLU A 377 23.25 6.26 12.43
N GLU A 378 23.11 7.07 11.36
CA GLU A 378 21.87 7.14 10.56
C GLU A 378 21.46 5.75 10.05
N SER A 379 22.40 5.00 9.47
CA SER A 379 22.10 3.67 8.95
C SER A 379 21.70 2.69 10.05
N VAL A 380 22.40 2.71 11.20
CA VAL A 380 22.07 1.85 12.34
C VAL A 380 20.68 2.19 12.89
N LEU A 381 20.39 3.48 13.08
CA LEU A 381 19.08 3.91 13.55
C LEU A 381 17.96 3.54 12.57
N ALA A 382 18.15 3.71 11.27
CA ALA A 382 17.17 3.33 10.27
C ALA A 382 16.88 1.80 10.32
N LYS A 383 17.91 0.97 10.48
CA LYS A 383 17.75 -0.47 10.66
C LYS A 383 16.91 -0.80 11.89
N LEU A 384 17.19 -0.17 13.03
CA LEU A 384 16.43 -0.36 14.27
C LEU A 384 15.00 0.17 14.15
N ALA A 385 14.82 1.37 13.59
CA ALA A 385 13.51 1.97 13.35
C ALA A 385 12.62 1.08 12.46
N SER A 386 13.20 0.40 11.46
CA SER A 386 12.45 -0.55 10.62
C SER A 386 11.88 -1.74 11.41
N LEU A 387 12.52 -2.13 12.50
CA LEU A 387 11.98 -3.17 13.41
C LEU A 387 10.83 -2.62 14.25
N VAL A 388 10.99 -1.40 14.78
CA VAL A 388 9.97 -0.75 15.61
C VAL A 388 8.69 -0.50 14.81
N VAL A 389 8.80 -0.04 13.56
CA VAL A 389 7.63 0.17 12.66
C VAL A 389 6.84 -1.13 12.47
N LYS A 390 7.52 -2.26 12.35
CA LYS A 390 6.87 -3.57 12.23
C LYS A 390 6.09 -3.96 13.50
N VAL A 391 6.65 -3.66 14.67
CA VAL A 391 5.95 -3.88 15.95
C VAL A 391 4.75 -2.94 16.08
N GLY A 392 4.87 -1.68 15.64
CA GLY A 392 3.76 -0.73 15.61
C GLY A 392 2.60 -1.19 14.73
N ALA A 393 2.88 -1.85 13.62
CA ALA A 393 1.84 -2.43 12.76
C ALA A 393 1.03 -3.53 13.45
N LEU A 394 1.64 -4.33 14.34
CA LEU A 394 0.90 -5.29 15.15
C LEU A 394 -0.09 -4.59 16.10
N ALA A 395 0.29 -3.46 16.69
CA ALA A 395 -0.60 -2.70 17.55
C ALA A 395 -1.84 -2.18 16.78
N VAL A 396 -1.67 -1.79 15.51
CA VAL A 396 -2.78 -1.31 14.67
C VAL A 396 -3.87 -2.38 14.55
N ILE A 397 -3.52 -3.65 14.41
CA ILE A 397 -4.51 -4.75 14.32
C ILE A 397 -5.44 -4.79 15.56
N PHE A 398 -4.89 -4.50 16.74
CA PHE A 398 -5.67 -4.52 17.98
C PHE A 398 -6.52 -3.25 18.19
N PHE A 399 -6.05 -2.09 17.71
CA PHE A 399 -6.68 -0.79 17.99
C PHE A 399 -7.51 -0.24 16.84
N MET A 400 -7.46 -0.84 15.65
CA MET A 400 -8.21 -0.39 14.47
C MET A 400 -9.13 -1.49 13.94
N PRO A 401 -10.23 -1.83 14.64
CA PRO A 401 -11.20 -2.78 14.12
C PRO A 401 -11.86 -2.21 12.86
N THR A 402 -11.86 -3.01 11.78
CA THR A 402 -12.42 -2.66 10.48
C THR A 402 -13.36 -3.75 10.00
N GLN A 403 -14.23 -3.44 9.05
CA GLN A 403 -15.12 -4.43 8.44
C GLN A 403 -14.36 -5.34 7.47
N PHE A 404 -13.46 -4.76 6.68
CA PHE A 404 -12.62 -5.46 5.72
C PHE A 404 -11.15 -5.17 6.00
N ALA A 405 -10.29 -6.14 5.75
CA ALA A 405 -8.84 -5.91 5.82
C ALA A 405 -8.37 -4.80 4.87
N LEU A 406 -9.09 -4.61 3.74
CA LEU A 406 -8.89 -3.51 2.81
C LEU A 406 -8.95 -2.13 3.48
N ASP A 407 -9.86 -1.96 4.45
CA ASP A 407 -10.07 -0.67 5.13
C ASP A 407 -8.81 -0.17 5.83
N LEU A 408 -7.93 -1.07 6.28
CA LEU A 408 -6.64 -0.69 6.88
C LEU A 408 -5.78 0.13 5.92
N GLN A 409 -5.68 -0.29 4.65
CA GLN A 409 -4.93 0.47 3.64
C GLN A 409 -5.66 1.74 3.24
N LEU A 410 -6.98 1.69 3.10
CA LEU A 410 -7.78 2.86 2.73
C LEU A 410 -7.75 3.94 3.79
N LEU A 411 -7.76 3.57 5.07
CA LEU A 411 -7.60 4.50 6.20
C LEU A 411 -6.21 5.13 6.22
N GLY A 412 -5.15 4.33 5.98
CA GLY A 412 -3.82 4.88 5.73
C GLY A 412 -3.83 5.90 4.59
N GLY A 413 -4.56 5.61 3.51
CA GLY A 413 -4.75 6.50 2.37
C GLY A 413 -5.44 7.82 2.72
N VAL A 414 -6.40 7.82 3.67
CA VAL A 414 -7.06 9.05 4.17
C VAL A 414 -6.04 10.04 4.72
N TRP A 415 -5.08 9.54 5.49
CA TRP A 415 -4.02 10.38 6.05
C TRP A 415 -2.95 10.71 4.99
N MET A 416 -2.56 9.70 4.19
CA MET A 416 -1.47 9.86 3.23
C MET A 416 -1.77 10.91 2.17
N VAL A 417 -3.01 10.99 1.69
CA VAL A 417 -3.39 11.96 0.67
C VAL A 417 -3.29 13.42 1.16
N GLN A 418 -3.22 13.65 2.49
CA GLN A 418 -3.11 15.01 3.03
C GLN A 418 -1.75 15.67 2.76
N ILE A 419 -0.72 14.91 2.40
CA ILE A 419 0.56 15.49 1.97
C ILE A 419 0.58 15.86 0.47
N PHE A 420 -0.45 15.47 -0.29
CA PHE A 420 -0.55 15.72 -1.73
C PHE A 420 -0.37 17.19 -2.12
N PRO A 421 -1.01 18.18 -1.47
CA PRO A 421 -0.80 19.59 -1.81
C PRO A 421 0.67 20.01 -1.68
N ALA A 422 1.34 19.68 -0.58
CA ALA A 422 2.73 20.04 -0.36
C ALA A 422 3.68 19.37 -1.35
N MET A 423 3.48 18.07 -1.61
CA MET A 423 4.35 17.30 -2.48
C MET A 423 4.15 17.63 -3.96
N ILE A 424 2.93 17.52 -4.44
CA ILE A 424 2.66 17.56 -5.88
C ILE A 424 2.58 18.98 -6.41
N LEU A 425 1.88 19.87 -5.71
CA LEU A 425 1.83 21.27 -6.14
C LEU A 425 3.18 21.95 -6.03
N GLY A 426 4.01 21.56 -5.04
CA GLY A 426 5.38 22.02 -4.89
C GLY A 426 6.28 21.72 -6.09
N LEU A 427 5.99 20.66 -6.87
CA LEU A 427 6.73 20.35 -8.10
C LEU A 427 6.46 21.33 -9.25
N TYR A 428 5.36 22.08 -9.18
CA TYR A 428 4.89 22.91 -10.31
C TYR A 428 4.71 24.38 -10.00
N THR A 429 4.47 24.74 -8.73
CA THR A 429 4.17 26.12 -8.35
C THR A 429 4.90 26.54 -7.08
N ARG A 430 5.27 27.81 -6.99
CA ARG A 430 5.86 28.48 -5.83
C ARG A 430 4.85 29.36 -5.08
N TRP A 431 3.58 29.20 -5.39
CA TRP A 431 2.52 30.06 -4.86
C TRP A 431 2.17 29.77 -3.40
N PHE A 432 2.24 28.49 -2.99
CA PHE A 432 1.88 28.08 -1.64
C PHE A 432 2.95 28.43 -0.61
N SER A 433 2.52 28.92 0.57
CA SER A 433 3.43 29.10 1.70
C SER A 433 3.46 27.87 2.60
N GLY A 434 4.62 27.61 3.25
CA GLY A 434 4.79 26.48 4.17
C GLY A 434 3.79 26.48 5.33
N TRP A 435 3.47 27.65 5.90
CA TRP A 435 2.46 27.78 6.95
C TRP A 435 1.05 27.47 6.46
N ALA A 436 0.68 27.94 5.27
CA ALA A 436 -0.63 27.66 4.69
C ALA A 436 -0.82 26.17 4.42
N LEU A 437 0.22 25.51 3.92
CA LEU A 437 0.21 24.06 3.69
C LEU A 437 0.15 23.27 5.00
N LEU A 438 0.85 23.71 6.05
CA LEU A 438 0.78 23.06 7.36
C LEU A 438 -0.61 23.15 7.98
N ILE A 439 -1.23 24.33 7.92
CA ILE A 439 -2.60 24.52 8.46
C ILE A 439 -3.62 23.74 7.61
N GLY A 440 -3.47 23.76 6.29
CA GLY A 440 -4.30 22.96 5.39
C GLY A 440 -4.18 21.47 5.67
N TRP A 441 -2.95 20.97 5.84
CA TRP A 441 -2.68 19.59 6.26
C TRP A 441 -3.38 19.25 7.58
N ALA A 442 -3.25 20.11 8.60
CA ALA A 442 -3.89 19.87 9.90
C ALA A 442 -5.43 19.81 9.78
N ALA A 443 -6.04 20.73 9.02
CA ALA A 443 -7.47 20.71 8.73
C ALA A 443 -7.89 19.40 8.03
N GLY A 444 -7.14 18.97 7.00
CA GLY A 444 -7.39 17.72 6.30
C GLY A 444 -7.25 16.49 7.20
N MET A 445 -6.22 16.45 8.07
CA MET A 445 -6.03 15.36 9.03
C MET A 445 -7.19 15.28 10.03
N ILE A 446 -7.63 16.41 10.57
CA ILE A 446 -8.77 16.46 11.50
C ILE A 446 -10.05 15.98 10.82
N VAL A 447 -10.36 16.52 9.65
CA VAL A 447 -11.58 16.15 8.90
C VAL A 447 -11.54 14.68 8.50
N GLY A 448 -10.45 14.22 7.90
CA GLY A 448 -10.32 12.83 7.45
C GLY A 448 -10.42 11.83 8.59
N THR A 449 -9.79 12.12 9.72
CA THR A 449 -9.85 11.25 10.90
C THR A 449 -11.24 11.25 11.54
N SER A 450 -11.87 12.42 11.68
CA SER A 450 -13.22 12.51 12.26
C SER A 450 -14.28 11.81 11.41
N LEU A 451 -14.20 11.94 10.08
CA LEU A 451 -15.09 11.23 9.16
C LEU A 451 -14.88 9.72 9.17
N SER A 452 -13.66 9.27 9.47
CA SER A 452 -13.32 7.84 9.48
C SER A 452 -13.77 7.13 10.76
N TRP A 453 -14.02 7.83 11.85
CA TRP A 453 -14.46 7.23 13.10
C TRP A 453 -15.98 7.22 13.21
N THR A 454 -16.59 6.03 13.17
CA THR A 454 -18.05 5.86 13.24
C THR A 454 -18.60 5.73 14.66
N GLY A 455 -17.78 5.95 15.70
CA GLY A 455 -18.13 5.71 17.11
C GLY A 455 -17.93 4.25 17.56
N LYS A 456 -17.85 3.29 16.66
CA LYS A 456 -17.64 1.85 16.95
C LYS A 456 -16.52 1.23 16.15
N ALA A 457 -16.31 1.66 14.92
CA ALA A 457 -15.32 1.11 14.01
C ALA A 457 -14.74 2.21 13.11
N TRP A 458 -13.64 1.90 12.45
CA TRP A 458 -13.05 2.73 11.43
C TRP A 458 -13.61 2.38 10.06
N ALA A 459 -14.01 3.38 9.29
CA ALA A 459 -14.54 3.22 7.94
C ALA A 459 -13.95 4.28 6.99
N PRO A 460 -13.53 3.90 5.77
CA PRO A 460 -12.92 4.82 4.82
C PRO A 460 -13.93 5.62 3.99
N ILE A 461 -15.21 5.32 4.10
CA ILE A 461 -16.30 5.93 3.31
C ILE A 461 -17.36 6.47 4.28
N HIS A 462 -17.84 7.68 4.03
CA HIS A 462 -18.93 8.30 4.78
C HIS A 462 -20.01 8.84 3.85
N ALA A 463 -21.23 8.92 4.34
CA ALA A 463 -22.24 9.77 3.73
C ALA A 463 -21.82 11.24 3.90
N LEU A 464 -22.16 12.11 2.93
CA LEU A 464 -21.85 13.55 3.02
C LEU A 464 -22.84 14.30 3.96
N ASN A 465 -23.21 13.62 5.02
CA ASN A 465 -23.92 14.11 6.19
C ASN A 465 -23.19 13.61 7.43
N TRP A 466 -22.73 14.47 8.29
CA TRP A 466 -22.04 14.07 9.52
C TRP A 466 -22.25 15.05 10.66
N ASP A 467 -22.15 14.51 11.87
CA ASP A 467 -22.21 15.31 13.09
C ASP A 467 -20.80 15.78 13.47
N ILE A 468 -20.59 17.07 13.46
CA ILE A 468 -19.34 17.66 13.95
C ILE A 468 -19.52 17.94 15.44
N PRO A 469 -18.71 17.35 16.33
CA PRO A 469 -18.78 17.67 17.76
C PRO A 469 -18.71 19.18 17.97
N LEU A 470 -19.63 19.72 18.76
CA LEU A 470 -19.77 21.15 19.07
C LEU A 470 -20.32 22.05 17.96
N VAL A 471 -20.42 21.60 16.72
CA VAL A 471 -20.91 22.38 15.58
C VAL A 471 -22.31 21.94 15.15
N GLY A 472 -22.62 20.64 15.29
CA GLY A 472 -23.92 20.08 14.97
C GLY A 472 -23.90 19.23 13.68
N HIS A 473 -25.10 18.82 13.28
CA HIS A 473 -25.33 18.03 12.07
C HIS A 473 -25.05 18.86 10.81
N PHE A 474 -24.25 18.31 9.91
CA PHE A 474 -23.91 18.92 8.62
C PHE A 474 -24.31 17.98 7.49
N ASP A 475 -25.22 18.42 6.63
CA ASP A 475 -25.65 17.69 5.44
C ASP A 475 -25.46 18.60 4.22
N LEU A 476 -24.61 18.16 3.29
CA LEU A 476 -24.40 18.86 2.01
C LEU A 476 -25.57 18.67 1.03
N GLY A 477 -26.56 17.86 1.37
CA GLY A 477 -27.73 17.60 0.53
C GLY A 477 -27.39 16.88 -0.80
N LEU A 478 -26.17 16.36 -0.93
CA LEU A 478 -25.70 15.73 -2.17
C LEU A 478 -26.19 14.29 -2.34
N GLY A 479 -26.73 13.68 -1.30
CA GLY A 479 -27.39 12.37 -1.35
C GLY A 479 -26.48 11.18 -1.72
N PHE A 480 -25.15 11.35 -1.71
CA PHE A 480 -24.20 10.26 -1.97
C PHE A 480 -23.10 10.20 -0.91
N ALA A 481 -22.54 9.01 -0.73
CA ALA A 481 -21.36 8.81 0.11
C ALA A 481 -20.07 9.05 -0.69
N ALA A 482 -18.96 9.34 0.00
CA ALA A 482 -17.67 9.60 -0.60
C ALA A 482 -16.53 8.99 0.22
N TYR A 483 -15.36 8.85 -0.42
CA TYR A 483 -14.14 8.47 0.26
C TYR A 483 -13.62 9.61 1.13
N ASN A 484 -13.41 9.32 2.41
CA ASN A 484 -13.00 10.30 3.42
C ASN A 484 -11.71 11.04 3.05
N GLY A 485 -10.75 10.32 2.45
CA GLY A 485 -9.48 10.89 2.02
C GLY A 485 -9.65 11.99 0.98
N LEU A 486 -10.53 11.79 -0.01
CA LEU A 486 -10.77 12.80 -1.04
C LEU A 486 -11.48 14.03 -0.48
N THR A 487 -12.49 13.83 0.36
CA THR A 487 -13.18 14.94 1.04
C THR A 487 -12.21 15.75 1.89
N ALA A 488 -11.38 15.07 2.68
CA ALA A 488 -10.40 15.69 3.55
C ALA A 488 -9.32 16.48 2.78
N VAL A 489 -8.80 15.93 1.67
CA VAL A 489 -7.76 16.63 0.88
C VAL A 489 -8.34 17.85 0.15
N LEU A 490 -9.61 17.83 -0.22
CA LEU A 490 -10.27 19.04 -0.77
C LEU A 490 -10.35 20.15 0.28
N VAL A 491 -10.68 19.82 1.52
CA VAL A 491 -10.66 20.79 2.64
C VAL A 491 -9.25 21.31 2.87
N ASN A 492 -8.26 20.41 2.94
CA ASN A 492 -6.84 20.75 3.05
C ASN A 492 -6.43 21.75 1.95
N PHE A 493 -6.70 21.41 0.70
CA PHE A 493 -6.36 22.25 -0.46
C PHE A 493 -7.04 23.63 -0.38
N LEU A 494 -8.33 23.69 -0.07
CA LEU A 494 -9.07 24.95 0.04
C LEU A 494 -8.52 25.83 1.15
N VAL A 495 -8.22 25.27 2.31
CA VAL A 495 -7.61 26.00 3.44
C VAL A 495 -6.20 26.49 3.05
N ALA A 496 -5.36 25.63 2.50
CA ALA A 496 -4.02 26.01 2.07
C ALA A 496 -4.04 27.09 0.98
N ALA A 497 -4.93 26.97 0.00
CA ALA A 497 -5.09 27.95 -1.07
C ALA A 497 -5.55 29.31 -0.53
N THR A 498 -6.59 29.32 0.30
CA THR A 498 -7.12 30.55 0.88
C THR A 498 -6.08 31.26 1.75
N LEU A 499 -5.39 30.53 2.61
CA LEU A 499 -4.37 31.09 3.47
C LEU A 499 -3.13 31.56 2.70
N SER A 500 -2.77 30.94 1.58
CA SER A 500 -1.65 31.38 0.73
C SER A 500 -1.90 32.75 0.07
N LEU A 501 -3.13 33.21 -0.02
CA LEU A 501 -3.45 34.58 -0.46
C LEU A 501 -2.97 35.65 0.53
N VAL A 502 -2.93 35.27 1.83
CA VAL A 502 -2.59 36.21 2.92
C VAL A 502 -1.17 35.91 3.44
N LEU A 503 -0.84 34.64 3.64
CA LEU A 503 0.44 34.20 4.14
C LEU A 503 1.42 34.04 2.97
N ARG A 504 2.16 35.11 2.66
CA ARG A 504 3.19 35.04 1.60
C ARG A 504 4.33 34.13 2.01
N SER A 505 4.88 33.37 1.06
CA SER A 505 6.11 32.61 1.29
C SER A 505 7.27 33.59 1.46
N GLN A 506 8.01 33.43 2.57
CA GLN A 506 9.30 34.09 2.82
C GLN A 506 10.42 33.03 2.88
N ALA A 507 10.15 31.83 2.40
CA ALA A 507 11.05 30.69 2.52
C ALA A 507 12.26 30.84 1.58
N ASP A 508 13.41 30.43 2.08
CA ASP A 508 14.61 30.19 1.28
C ASP A 508 14.43 28.85 0.53
N ASP A 509 13.83 28.95 -0.66
CA ASP A 509 13.65 27.78 -1.53
C ASP A 509 15.01 27.34 -2.08
N GLU A 510 15.51 26.21 -1.60
CA GLU A 510 16.77 25.63 -2.06
C GLU A 510 16.73 25.17 -3.52
N THR A 511 15.51 25.01 -4.09
CA THR A 511 15.33 24.46 -5.43
C THR A 511 15.22 25.54 -6.49
N SER A 512 15.75 25.26 -7.67
CA SER A 512 15.62 26.09 -8.87
C SER A 512 14.74 25.41 -9.93
N PRO A 513 14.13 26.14 -10.87
CA PRO A 513 13.33 25.51 -11.93
C PRO A 513 14.07 24.45 -12.74
N GLU A 514 15.39 24.58 -12.89
CA GLU A 514 16.24 23.65 -13.64
C GLU A 514 16.45 22.32 -12.89
N ASP A 515 16.22 22.27 -11.58
CA ASP A 515 16.43 21.07 -10.77
C ASP A 515 15.36 20.01 -11.02
N TYR A 516 14.22 20.43 -11.54
CA TYR A 516 13.09 19.56 -11.89
C TYR A 516 13.18 18.95 -13.29
N GLU A 517 14.26 19.26 -14.03
CA GLU A 517 14.50 18.75 -15.35
C GLU A 517 15.59 17.67 -15.33
N ASP A 518 15.29 16.51 -15.87
CA ASP A 518 16.30 15.48 -16.12
C ASP A 518 17.02 15.84 -17.43
N ARG A 519 18.21 16.45 -17.32
CA ARG A 519 19.04 16.84 -18.47
C ARG A 519 19.39 15.66 -19.41
N ALA A 520 19.31 14.42 -18.93
CA ALA A 520 19.48 13.23 -19.75
C ALA A 520 18.26 12.93 -20.64
N LEU A 521 17.15 13.68 -20.50
CA LEU A 521 15.90 13.52 -21.22
C LEU A 521 15.61 14.69 -22.17
N ALA A 522 16.35 15.77 -22.05
CA ALA A 522 16.41 16.85 -23.03
C ALA A 522 17.40 16.52 -24.14
#